data_8953685bf55ca77f5bc50e9a4a82ab8d
#
_entry.id   8953685bf55ca77f5bc50e9a4a82ab8d
#
_cell.length_a   1.000
_cell.length_b   1.000
_cell.length_c   1.000
_cell.angle_alpha   90.00
_cell.angle_beta   90.00
_cell.angle_gamma   90.00
#
_symmetry.space_group_name_H-M   'P 1'
#
loop_
_entity.id
_entity.type
_entity.pdbx_description
1 polymer ?
#
loop_
_entity_poly.entity_id
_entity_poly.type
_entity_poly.pdbx_seq_one_letter_code
_entity_poly.pdbx_strand_id
1 'polypeptide(L)'
;GKSSALNVLTENPKLARISKTPGRTTEINFFKVNDDLMLLDLPGYGFAKSSKLKKKDWGPLLGEYFQKRRALTAIVIFMDIRHPLKEQDWDMIHLCRNFNVPFIPALTKSDKLSKNNIAKAKAFVKEKIPDAIPVALSSKDNNGFDKLGKEILNFIK
;
A
#
# COMPACT_ATOMS: atom_id res chain seq x y z
N GLY A 1 9.36 -1.69 -2.20
CA GLY A 1 8.14 -1.75 -3.02
C GLY A 1 7.30 -0.48 -2.96
N LYS A 2 6.96 0.00 -1.77
CA LYS A 2 6.08 1.18 -1.60
C LYS A 2 6.67 2.45 -2.21
N SER A 3 7.91 2.82 -1.88
CA SER A 3 8.56 4.03 -2.43
C SER A 3 8.77 3.94 -3.95
N SER A 4 9.10 2.76 -4.47
CA SER A 4 9.20 2.54 -5.92
C SER A 4 7.84 2.70 -6.61
N ALA A 5 6.76 2.19 -6.00
CA ALA A 5 5.40 2.34 -6.50
C ALA A 5 4.95 3.81 -6.50
N LEU A 6 5.26 4.56 -5.44
CA LEU A 6 4.94 5.98 -5.34
C LEU A 6 5.61 6.78 -6.45
N ASN A 7 6.88 6.51 -6.75
CA ASN A 7 7.60 7.17 -7.83
C ASN A 7 6.99 6.89 -9.20
N VAL A 8 6.51 5.68 -9.45
CA VAL A 8 5.81 5.35 -10.71
C VAL A 8 4.47 6.04 -10.79
N LEU A 9 3.66 6.02 -9.73
CA LEU A 9 2.34 6.65 -9.70
C LEU A 9 2.39 8.17 -9.90
N THR A 10 3.46 8.81 -9.46
CA THR A 10 3.64 10.26 -9.58
C THR A 10 4.45 10.67 -10.81
N GLU A 11 4.90 9.70 -11.61
CA GLU A 11 5.81 9.92 -12.75
C GLU A 11 7.10 10.68 -12.38
N ASN A 12 7.48 10.63 -11.10
CA ASN A 12 8.64 11.31 -10.58
C ASN A 12 9.62 10.31 -9.92
N PRO A 13 10.72 9.92 -10.60
CA PRO A 13 11.63 8.89 -10.11
C PRO A 13 12.41 9.29 -8.85
N LYS A 14 12.36 10.56 -8.46
CA LYS A 14 13.09 11.09 -7.29
C LYS A 14 12.19 11.53 -6.15
N LEU A 15 10.87 11.46 -6.31
CA LEU A 15 9.92 12.00 -5.36
C LEU A 15 10.03 11.28 -3.99
N ALA A 16 10.02 9.96 -4.00
CA ALA A 16 10.26 9.16 -2.80
C ALA A 16 11.68 8.57 -2.83
N ARG A 17 12.38 8.66 -1.72
CA ARG A 17 13.72 8.05 -1.60
C ARG A 17 13.61 6.54 -1.55
N ILE A 18 14.08 5.89 -2.60
CA ILE A 18 14.19 4.43 -2.64
C ILE A 18 15.42 4.05 -1.80
N SER A 19 15.20 3.27 -0.74
CA SER A 19 16.26 2.75 0.10
C SER A 19 16.32 1.22 -0.01
N LYS A 20 17.53 0.67 -0.04
CA LYS A 20 17.76 -0.77 0.09
C LYS A 20 17.56 -1.24 1.55
N THR A 21 17.59 -0.31 2.50
CA THR A 21 17.39 -0.60 3.93
C THR A 21 15.92 -0.52 4.27
N PRO A 22 15.28 -1.61 4.72
CA PRO A 22 13.88 -1.62 5.14
C PRO A 22 13.64 -0.72 6.37
N GLY A 23 12.44 -0.12 6.47
CA GLY A 23 12.02 0.65 7.65
C GLY A 23 12.56 2.08 7.74
N ARG A 24 13.01 2.66 6.62
CA ARG A 24 13.57 4.02 6.61
C ARG A 24 12.52 5.13 6.72
N THR A 25 11.28 4.89 6.32
CA THR A 25 10.20 5.87 6.46
C THR A 25 9.71 5.84 7.90
N THR A 26 10.03 6.89 8.67
CA THR A 26 9.65 7.05 10.09
C THR A 26 8.56 8.09 10.29
N GLU A 27 8.24 8.83 9.25
CA GLU A 27 7.29 9.95 9.27
C GLU A 27 6.23 9.77 8.18
N ILE A 28 5.08 10.44 8.35
CA ILE A 28 4.05 10.53 7.32
C ILE A 28 4.46 11.60 6.33
N ASN A 29 4.71 11.23 5.09
CA ASN A 29 5.07 12.15 4.04
C ASN A 29 3.88 12.41 3.11
N PHE A 30 3.65 13.67 2.77
CA PHE A 30 2.59 14.12 1.89
C PHE A 30 3.14 14.48 0.52
N PHE A 31 2.50 13.97 -0.53
CA PHE A 31 2.86 14.27 -1.92
C PHE A 31 1.63 14.76 -2.68
N LYS A 32 1.65 16.01 -3.09
CA LYS A 32 0.60 16.58 -3.92
C LYS A 32 0.73 16.04 -5.35
N VAL A 33 -0.32 15.40 -5.86
CA VAL A 33 -0.38 14.92 -7.24
C VAL A 33 -1.02 15.98 -8.14
N ASN A 34 -2.14 16.54 -7.70
CA ASN A 34 -2.83 17.66 -8.32
C ASN A 34 -3.62 18.44 -7.25
N ASP A 35 -4.51 19.35 -7.65
CA ASP A 35 -5.25 20.16 -6.69
C ASP A 35 -6.27 19.35 -5.86
N ASP A 36 -6.74 18.22 -6.39
CA ASP A 36 -7.77 17.38 -5.77
C ASP A 36 -7.22 16.12 -5.12
N LEU A 37 -5.97 15.73 -5.41
CA LEU A 37 -5.40 14.46 -4.98
C LEU A 37 -4.06 14.64 -4.26
N MET A 38 -4.00 14.10 -3.07
CA MET A 38 -2.78 13.99 -2.27
C MET A 38 -2.50 12.54 -1.93
N LEU A 39 -1.28 12.09 -2.16
CA LEU A 39 -0.79 10.79 -1.72
C LEU A 39 -0.02 10.93 -0.41
N LEU A 40 -0.21 9.96 0.49
CA LEU A 40 0.50 9.88 1.75
C LEU A 40 1.38 8.65 1.77
N ASP A 41 2.65 8.85 2.08
CA ASP A 41 3.58 7.78 2.36
C ASP A 41 3.60 7.54 3.88
N LEU A 42 2.95 6.46 4.31
CA LEU A 42 2.96 6.05 5.71
C LEU A 42 4.24 5.28 6.03
N PRO A 43 4.72 5.33 7.29
CA PRO A 43 5.84 4.51 7.73
C PRO A 43 5.60 3.02 7.44
N GLY A 44 6.63 2.28 7.02
CA GLY A 44 6.52 0.84 6.71
C GLY A 44 6.23 0.02 7.97
N TYR A 45 5.07 -0.60 8.05
CA TYR A 45 4.64 -1.39 9.21
C TYR A 45 5.34 -2.75 9.35
N GLY A 46 6.01 -3.22 8.31
CA GLY A 46 6.69 -4.54 8.30
C GLY A 46 8.13 -4.56 8.81
N PHE A 47 8.74 -3.40 9.11
CA PHE A 47 10.17 -3.29 9.35
C PHE A 47 10.52 -2.60 10.67
N ALA A 48 9.75 -2.84 11.71
CA ALA A 48 9.92 -2.25 13.04
C ALA A 48 11.23 -2.63 13.78
N LYS A 49 12.16 -3.34 13.13
CA LYS A 49 13.45 -3.69 13.75
C LYS A 49 14.40 -2.49 13.94
N SER A 50 14.14 -1.37 13.27
CA SER A 50 15.02 -0.19 13.33
C SER A 50 14.33 1.13 13.68
N SER A 51 13.02 1.16 13.86
CA SER A 51 12.30 2.38 14.24
C SER A 51 12.12 2.44 15.76
N LYS A 52 12.38 3.62 16.34
CA LYS A 52 12.12 3.93 17.75
C LYS A 52 10.63 3.79 18.15
N LEU A 53 9.74 3.64 17.17
CA LEU A 53 8.33 3.35 17.36
C LEU A 53 8.14 1.84 17.46
N LYS A 54 7.85 1.37 18.65
CA LYS A 54 7.50 -0.04 18.90
C LYS A 54 6.19 -0.38 18.18
N LYS A 55 6.03 -1.63 17.74
CA LYS A 55 4.80 -2.15 17.09
C LYS A 55 3.51 -1.77 17.85
N LYS A 56 3.60 -1.58 19.19
CA LYS A 56 2.50 -1.13 20.06
C LYS A 56 2.02 0.32 19.79
N ASP A 57 2.90 1.18 19.30
CA ASP A 57 2.58 2.62 19.15
C ASP A 57 1.97 2.95 17.78
N TRP A 58 2.08 2.01 16.86
CA TRP A 58 1.65 2.18 15.46
C TRP A 58 0.14 2.18 15.28
N GLY A 59 -0.55 1.22 15.88
CA GLY A 59 -2.00 1.10 15.80
C GLY A 59 -2.74 2.34 16.34
N PRO A 60 -2.41 2.83 17.56
CA PRO A 60 -2.99 4.05 18.11
C PRO A 60 -2.72 5.31 17.25
N LEU A 61 -1.48 5.48 16.74
CA LEU A 61 -1.11 6.61 15.89
C LEU A 61 -1.90 6.66 14.59
N LEU A 62 -2.00 5.54 13.90
CA LEU A 62 -2.78 5.42 12.66
C LEU A 62 -4.28 5.49 12.93
N GLY A 63 -4.76 4.92 14.04
CA GLY A 63 -6.16 5.01 14.45
C GLY A 63 -6.56 6.47 14.68
N GLU A 64 -5.77 7.24 15.39
CA GLU A 64 -6.00 8.68 15.58
C GLU A 64 -5.99 9.43 14.25
N TYR A 65 -5.04 9.11 13.38
CA TYR A 65 -4.97 9.67 12.03
C TYR A 65 -6.23 9.36 11.21
N PHE A 66 -6.70 8.13 11.23
CA PHE A 66 -7.90 7.71 10.47
C PHE A 66 -9.18 8.36 11.02
N GLN A 67 -9.29 8.54 12.32
CA GLN A 67 -10.43 9.23 12.93
C GLN A 67 -10.49 10.72 12.57
N LYS A 68 -9.34 11.39 12.55
CA LYS A 68 -9.27 12.85 12.34
C LYS A 68 -9.30 13.27 10.87
N ARG A 69 -9.01 12.37 9.93
CA ARG A 69 -8.86 12.69 8.50
C ARG A 69 -10.12 12.34 7.71
N ARG A 70 -11.06 13.28 7.64
CA ARG A 70 -12.26 13.17 6.78
C ARG A 70 -11.95 13.04 5.28
N ALA A 71 -10.78 13.51 4.85
CA ALA A 71 -10.33 13.46 3.46
C ALA A 71 -9.63 12.14 3.07
N LEU A 72 -9.44 11.20 4.01
CA LEU A 72 -8.86 9.90 3.69
C LEU A 72 -9.89 9.05 2.95
N THR A 73 -9.60 8.77 1.67
CA THR A 73 -10.54 8.12 0.76
C THR A 73 -10.30 6.61 0.68
N ALA A 74 -9.05 6.20 0.58
CA ALA A 74 -8.66 4.79 0.52
C ALA A 74 -7.19 4.60 0.91
N ILE A 75 -6.86 3.37 1.26
CA ILE A 75 -5.48 2.94 1.58
C ILE A 75 -5.03 1.88 0.59
N VAL A 76 -3.82 2.03 0.07
CA VAL A 76 -3.16 1.00 -0.74
C VAL A 76 -2.22 0.19 0.16
N ILE A 77 -2.49 -1.10 0.30
CA ILE A 77 -1.68 -2.02 1.11
C ILE A 77 -0.74 -2.80 0.19
N PHE A 78 0.55 -2.49 0.24
CA PHE A 78 1.56 -3.13 -0.60
C PHE A 78 2.05 -4.44 0.01
N MET A 79 1.85 -5.54 -0.70
CA MET A 79 2.25 -6.89 -0.32
C MET A 79 3.20 -7.49 -1.37
N ASP A 80 4.18 -8.29 -0.98
CA ASP A 80 4.95 -9.08 -1.94
C ASP A 80 4.06 -10.21 -2.49
N ILE A 81 3.88 -10.27 -3.81
CA ILE A 81 2.98 -11.23 -4.46
C ILE A 81 3.34 -12.69 -4.19
N ARG A 82 4.60 -12.97 -3.87
CA ARG A 82 5.07 -14.32 -3.53
C ARG A 82 4.62 -14.80 -2.16
N HIS A 83 4.36 -13.85 -1.24
CA HIS A 83 3.99 -14.09 0.15
C HIS A 83 2.98 -13.05 0.62
N PRO A 84 1.77 -13.00 0.02
CA PRO A 84 0.75 -12.02 0.42
C PRO A 84 0.09 -12.42 1.74
N LEU A 85 -0.58 -11.47 2.37
CA LEU A 85 -1.36 -11.66 3.60
C LEU A 85 -0.53 -12.17 4.78
N LYS A 86 0.65 -11.58 4.98
CA LYS A 86 1.43 -11.78 6.21
C LYS A 86 0.68 -11.17 7.40
N GLU A 87 1.12 -11.53 8.62
CA GLU A 87 0.55 -11.01 9.87
C GLU A 87 0.40 -9.48 9.84
N GLN A 88 1.43 -8.78 9.39
CA GLN A 88 1.44 -7.32 9.30
C GLN A 88 0.45 -6.76 8.27
N ASP A 89 0.22 -7.47 7.18
CA ASP A 89 -0.79 -7.11 6.19
C ASP A 89 -2.20 -7.23 6.80
N TRP A 90 -2.44 -8.27 7.57
CA TRP A 90 -3.68 -8.45 8.32
C TRP A 90 -3.88 -7.38 9.38
N ASP A 91 -2.84 -6.97 10.12
CA ASP A 91 -2.91 -5.88 11.09
C ASP A 91 -3.45 -4.60 10.41
N MET A 92 -2.93 -4.27 9.22
CA MET A 92 -3.40 -3.09 8.45
C MET A 92 -4.83 -3.28 7.92
N ILE A 93 -5.18 -4.47 7.42
CA ILE A 93 -6.53 -4.77 6.94
C ILE A 93 -7.56 -4.63 8.07
N HIS A 94 -7.25 -5.17 9.25
CA HIS A 94 -8.11 -5.04 10.42
C HIS A 94 -8.26 -3.58 10.85
N LEU A 95 -7.18 -2.80 10.82
CA LEU A 95 -7.22 -1.38 11.12
C LEU A 95 -8.13 -0.64 10.13
N CYS A 96 -8.00 -0.88 8.83
CA CYS A 96 -8.87 -0.30 7.81
C CYS A 96 -10.34 -0.64 8.05
N ARG A 97 -10.64 -1.90 8.37
CA ARG A 97 -12.00 -2.37 8.65
C ARG A 97 -12.59 -1.73 9.91
N ASN A 98 -11.80 -1.63 10.99
CA ASN A 98 -12.23 -1.02 12.25
C ASN A 98 -12.64 0.45 12.09
N PHE A 99 -11.98 1.16 11.18
CA PHE A 99 -12.27 2.58 10.89
C PHE A 99 -13.11 2.80 9.63
N ASN A 100 -13.62 1.74 9.02
CA ASN A 100 -14.41 1.79 7.78
C ASN A 100 -13.68 2.53 6.63
N VAL A 101 -12.37 2.37 6.54
CA VAL A 101 -11.56 2.93 5.45
C VAL A 101 -11.42 1.90 4.35
N PRO A 102 -11.84 2.20 3.11
CA PRO A 102 -11.61 1.33 1.97
C PRO A 102 -10.13 1.06 1.74
N PHE A 103 -9.79 -0.13 1.25
CA PHE A 103 -8.40 -0.46 0.95
C PHE A 103 -8.26 -1.30 -0.33
N ILE A 104 -7.09 -1.18 -0.95
CA ILE A 104 -6.73 -1.86 -2.19
C ILE A 104 -5.50 -2.73 -1.91
N PRO A 105 -5.59 -4.07 -1.98
CA PRO A 105 -4.42 -4.94 -1.92
C PRO A 105 -3.58 -4.79 -3.19
N ALA A 106 -2.35 -4.30 -3.06
CA ALA A 106 -1.41 -4.10 -4.16
C ALA A 106 -0.28 -5.13 -4.08
N LEU A 107 -0.30 -6.13 -4.98
CA LEU A 107 0.62 -7.24 -5.00
C LEU A 107 1.85 -6.88 -5.82
N THR A 108 2.95 -6.50 -5.15
CA THR A 108 4.18 -6.04 -5.78
C THR A 108 5.06 -7.17 -6.28
N LYS A 109 6.05 -6.84 -7.12
CA LYS A 109 7.03 -7.79 -7.68
C LYS A 109 6.40 -8.88 -8.55
N SER A 110 5.36 -8.54 -9.31
CA SER A 110 4.70 -9.49 -10.21
C SER A 110 5.64 -10.01 -11.31
N ASP A 111 6.71 -9.29 -11.63
CA ASP A 111 7.79 -9.73 -12.52
C ASP A 111 8.52 -11.00 -12.05
N LYS A 112 8.37 -11.37 -10.78
CA LYS A 112 8.98 -12.59 -10.20
C LYS A 112 8.13 -13.85 -10.38
N LEU A 113 6.94 -13.73 -10.93
CA LEU A 113 6.01 -14.85 -11.13
C LEU A 113 5.56 -14.95 -12.58
N SER A 114 5.23 -16.18 -13.00
CA SER A 114 4.53 -16.42 -14.27
C SER A 114 3.10 -15.86 -14.24
N LYS A 115 2.52 -15.61 -15.41
CA LYS A 115 1.14 -15.14 -15.53
C LYS A 115 0.14 -16.02 -14.78
N ASN A 116 0.32 -17.34 -14.84
CA ASN A 116 -0.53 -18.30 -14.13
C ASN A 116 -0.40 -18.15 -12.60
N ASN A 117 0.83 -18.01 -12.10
CA ASN A 117 1.07 -17.82 -10.66
C ASN A 117 0.59 -16.45 -10.15
N ILE A 118 0.66 -15.41 -10.98
CA ILE A 118 0.04 -14.12 -10.67
C ILE A 118 -1.48 -14.27 -10.50
N ALA A 119 -2.14 -14.98 -11.43
CA ALA A 119 -3.57 -15.23 -11.35
C ALA A 119 -3.95 -16.03 -10.08
N LYS A 120 -3.17 -17.04 -9.73
CA LYS A 120 -3.35 -17.82 -8.48
C LYS A 120 -3.18 -16.96 -7.23
N ALA A 121 -2.16 -16.11 -7.18
CA ALA A 121 -1.94 -15.21 -6.04
C ALA A 121 -3.09 -14.21 -5.87
N LYS A 122 -3.58 -13.64 -6.96
CA LYS A 122 -4.76 -12.75 -6.94
C LYS A 122 -6.01 -13.49 -6.47
N ALA A 123 -6.25 -14.70 -6.98
CA ALA A 123 -7.38 -15.53 -6.57
C ALA A 123 -7.33 -15.88 -5.09
N PHE A 124 -6.15 -16.22 -4.58
CA PHE A 124 -5.93 -16.49 -3.16
C PHE A 124 -6.28 -15.26 -2.28
N VAL A 125 -5.78 -14.07 -2.65
CA VAL A 125 -6.11 -12.85 -1.91
C VAL A 125 -7.61 -12.54 -1.99
N LYS A 126 -8.22 -12.70 -3.15
CA LYS A 126 -9.67 -12.47 -3.35
C LYS A 126 -10.51 -13.45 -2.54
N GLU A 127 -10.10 -14.69 -2.42
CA GLU A 127 -10.76 -15.69 -1.57
C GLU A 127 -10.75 -15.27 -0.10
N LYS A 128 -9.61 -14.78 0.41
CA LYS A 128 -9.45 -14.37 1.81
C LYS A 128 -10.07 -13.00 2.11
N ILE A 129 -10.17 -12.14 1.09
CA ILE A 129 -10.71 -10.77 1.21
C ILE A 129 -11.70 -10.55 0.05
N PRO A 130 -12.93 -11.11 0.13
CA PRO A 130 -13.89 -11.07 -0.98
C PRO A 130 -14.36 -9.65 -1.36
N ASP A 131 -14.31 -8.73 -0.43
CA ASP A 131 -14.70 -7.33 -0.57
C ASP A 131 -13.63 -6.44 -1.23
N ALA A 132 -12.42 -6.94 -1.44
CA ALA A 132 -11.32 -6.19 -2.05
C ALA A 132 -10.97 -6.70 -3.46
N ILE A 133 -10.39 -5.81 -4.28
CA ILE A 133 -9.91 -6.12 -5.64
C ILE A 133 -8.37 -6.07 -5.62
N PRO A 134 -7.67 -7.22 -5.61
CA PRO A 134 -6.21 -7.23 -5.63
C PRO A 134 -5.66 -6.84 -7.01
N VAL A 135 -4.69 -5.93 -7.01
CA VAL A 135 -4.00 -5.45 -8.21
C VAL A 135 -2.54 -5.92 -8.19
N ALA A 136 -2.11 -6.63 -9.24
CA ALA A 136 -0.72 -7.05 -9.38
C ALA A 136 0.12 -5.94 -10.01
N LEU A 137 1.30 -5.67 -9.44
CA LEU A 137 2.18 -4.56 -9.82
C LEU A 137 3.62 -5.04 -10.02
N SER A 138 4.30 -4.43 -10.99
CA SER A 138 5.75 -4.51 -11.12
C SER A 138 6.35 -3.13 -11.36
N SER A 139 7.18 -2.67 -10.43
CA SER A 139 7.94 -1.42 -10.62
C SER A 139 9.14 -1.59 -11.57
N LYS A 140 9.49 -2.83 -11.94
CA LYS A 140 10.58 -3.11 -12.86
C LYS A 140 10.21 -2.78 -14.31
N ASP A 141 9.00 -3.15 -14.70
CA ASP A 141 8.44 -2.98 -16.05
C ASP A 141 7.20 -2.08 -16.07
N ASN A 142 6.96 -1.34 -15.00
CA ASN A 142 5.85 -0.39 -14.82
C ASN A 142 4.46 -1.00 -15.08
N ASN A 143 4.30 -2.31 -14.86
CA ASN A 143 3.06 -3.02 -15.11
C ASN A 143 2.07 -2.90 -13.94
N GLY A 144 0.78 -2.77 -14.27
CA GLY A 144 -0.33 -2.78 -13.32
C GLY A 144 -0.66 -1.44 -12.68
N PHE A 145 0.16 -0.40 -12.83
CA PHE A 145 -0.06 0.92 -12.23
C PHE A 145 -1.27 1.66 -12.81
N ASP A 146 -1.59 1.47 -14.09
CA ASP A 146 -2.81 2.01 -14.68
C ASP A 146 -4.07 1.45 -14.02
N LYS A 147 -4.06 0.15 -13.71
CA LYS A 147 -5.17 -0.50 -12.97
C LYS A 147 -5.26 0.01 -11.55
N LEU A 148 -4.13 0.13 -10.86
CA LEU A 148 -4.10 0.69 -9.50
C LEU A 148 -4.64 2.13 -9.48
N GLY A 149 -4.23 2.96 -10.43
CA GLY A 149 -4.72 4.34 -10.58
C GLY A 149 -6.24 4.39 -10.78
N LYS A 150 -6.80 3.53 -11.63
CA LYS A 150 -8.25 3.42 -11.84
C LYS A 150 -8.98 3.01 -10.56
N GLU A 151 -8.46 2.03 -9.82
CA GLU A 151 -9.06 1.61 -8.55
C GLU A 151 -9.02 2.74 -7.50
N ILE A 152 -7.92 3.48 -7.40
CA ILE A 152 -7.84 4.67 -6.53
C ILE A 152 -8.90 5.70 -6.92
N LEU A 153 -9.02 6.02 -8.20
CA LEU A 153 -9.99 7.00 -8.70
C LEU A 153 -11.45 6.59 -8.44
N ASN A 154 -11.74 5.29 -8.39
CA ASN A 154 -13.08 4.80 -8.06
C ASN A 154 -13.53 5.19 -6.63
N PHE A 155 -12.60 5.42 -5.72
CA PHE A 155 -12.90 5.84 -4.34
C PHE A 155 -12.98 7.37 -4.16
N ILE A 156 -12.48 8.15 -5.13
CA ILE A 156 -12.43 9.62 -5.05
C ILE A 156 -13.74 10.28 -5.50
N LYS A 157 -14.62 9.54 -6.08
CA LYS A 157 -15.90 10.04 -6.60
C LYS A 157 -16.85 10.54 -5.52
#